data_53a5a8e39ad96770edecdfe9ea8aecb5
#
_entry.id   53a5a8e39ad96770edecdfe9ea8aecb5
#
_cell.length_a   1.000
_cell.length_b   1.000
_cell.length_c   1.000
_cell.angle_alpha   90.00
_cell.angle_beta   90.00
_cell.angle_gamma   90.00
#
_symmetry.space_group_name_H-M   'P 1'
#
loop_
_entity.id
_entity.type
_entity.pdbx_description
1 polymer ?
#
loop_
_entity_poly.entity_id
_entity_poly.type
_entity_poly.pdbx_seq_one_letter_code
_entity_poly.pdbx_strand_id
1 'polypeptide(L)'
;STLTDHSPHTGVMRYEAGIPQIPAAAIGTADADILEKAMLAELDIKLELTMHCQTLPDVKSYNVIGEITGNEHPDHYVIVGGHLDSWDIGEGAHDDGAGIVHSIEALRTLKAVGYKPKNTLRVVLFMNEENGAKGAQKYAEEAKSKNEKHIAAIESDRGGFTPRGFSISGTEKQFKQLEEWENILMHYDLEYIVKGFAGVDIAPLKNGKTALIGFAPDSQRYFDLHHSENDVFEMVHER
;
A
#
# COMPACT_ATOMS: atom_id res chain seq x y z
N SER A 1 14.79 3.50 -7.79
CA SER A 1 14.71 4.95 -7.99
C SER A 1 15.39 5.34 -9.30
N THR A 2 14.83 6.32 -9.97
CA THR A 2 15.44 6.98 -11.14
C THR A 2 16.19 8.25 -10.74
N LEU A 3 15.97 8.73 -9.51
CA LEU A 3 16.69 9.87 -8.96
C LEU A 3 18.07 9.46 -8.46
N THR A 4 19.06 10.32 -8.69
CA THR A 4 20.38 10.23 -8.09
C THR A 4 20.50 11.39 -7.12
N ASP A 5 20.20 11.12 -5.86
CA ASP A 5 20.18 12.12 -4.78
C ASP A 5 20.80 11.55 -3.49
N HIS A 6 20.79 12.37 -2.45
CA HIS A 6 21.30 12.02 -1.12
C HIS A 6 20.20 11.51 -0.16
N SER A 7 18.97 11.34 -0.66
CA SER A 7 17.82 10.91 0.15
C SER A 7 17.79 9.38 0.24
N PRO A 8 18.06 8.79 1.41
CA PRO A 8 17.96 7.35 1.59
C PRO A 8 16.50 6.90 1.60
N HIS A 9 16.25 5.72 1.04
CA HIS A 9 14.97 5.03 1.22
C HIS A 9 15.04 4.17 2.45
N THR A 10 14.16 4.37 3.41
CA THR A 10 14.11 3.63 4.65
C THR A 10 13.36 2.30 4.51
N GLY A 11 13.36 1.49 5.53
CA GLY A 11 12.66 0.21 5.55
C GLY A 11 12.96 -0.58 6.82
N VAL A 12 12.29 -1.71 6.98
CA VAL A 12 12.51 -2.60 8.12
C VAL A 12 13.65 -3.55 7.84
N MET A 13 14.68 -3.52 8.71
CA MET A 13 15.74 -4.50 8.68
C MET A 13 15.38 -5.71 9.55
N ARG A 14 15.59 -6.89 9.02
CA ARG A 14 15.40 -8.14 9.74
C ARG A 14 16.69 -8.95 9.76
N TYR A 15 17.02 -9.49 10.93
CA TYR A 15 18.15 -10.38 11.11
C TYR A 15 17.67 -11.82 11.25
N GLU A 16 18.43 -12.74 10.69
CA GLU A 16 18.16 -14.17 10.88
C GLU A 16 18.49 -14.58 12.32
N ALA A 17 17.67 -15.46 12.88
CA ALA A 17 17.85 -15.94 14.25
C ALA A 17 19.21 -16.68 14.40
N GLY A 18 19.96 -16.33 15.44
CA GLY A 18 21.26 -16.93 15.74
C GLY A 18 22.46 -16.33 14.99
N ILE A 19 22.23 -15.35 14.12
CA ILE A 19 23.29 -14.59 13.46
C ILE A 19 23.55 -13.29 14.23
N PRO A 20 24.83 -12.91 14.48
CA PRO A 20 25.13 -11.63 15.10
C PRO A 20 24.57 -10.45 14.29
N GLN A 21 23.88 -9.55 14.98
CA GLN A 21 23.37 -8.34 14.36
C GLN A 21 24.51 -7.35 14.14
N ILE A 22 24.61 -6.83 12.93
CA ILE A 22 25.58 -5.79 12.56
C ILE A 22 24.86 -4.45 12.40
N PRO A 23 25.53 -3.31 12.70
CA PRO A 23 24.99 -2.00 12.34
C PRO A 23 24.79 -1.91 10.83
N ALA A 24 23.64 -1.39 10.42
CA ALA A 24 23.33 -1.16 9.01
C ALA A 24 22.43 0.04 8.85
N ALA A 25 22.58 0.75 7.74
CA ALA A 25 21.80 1.92 7.39
C ALA A 25 21.61 1.99 5.87
N ALA A 26 20.51 2.59 5.43
CA ALA A 26 20.31 2.97 4.04
C ALA A 26 21.09 4.26 3.74
N ILE A 27 21.58 4.40 2.53
CA ILE A 27 22.23 5.63 2.02
C ILE A 27 21.57 6.02 0.69
N GLY A 28 21.67 7.31 0.34
CA GLY A 28 21.20 7.81 -0.94
C GLY A 28 21.99 7.24 -2.12
N THR A 29 21.40 7.24 -3.30
CA THR A 29 22.03 6.72 -4.52
C THR A 29 23.29 7.51 -4.90
N ALA A 30 23.28 8.84 -4.71
CA ALA A 30 24.46 9.69 -4.92
C ALA A 30 25.62 9.33 -3.97
N ASP A 31 25.31 8.99 -2.71
CA ASP A 31 26.29 8.60 -1.72
C ASP A 31 26.90 7.23 -2.05
N ALA A 32 26.06 6.29 -2.50
CA ALA A 32 26.51 4.99 -2.97
C ALA A 32 27.48 5.13 -4.16
N ASP A 33 27.19 5.98 -5.12
CA ASP A 33 28.07 6.29 -6.26
C ASP A 33 29.42 6.90 -5.83
N ILE A 34 29.40 7.77 -4.80
CA ILE A 34 30.66 8.34 -4.24
C ILE A 34 31.51 7.24 -3.62
N LEU A 35 30.91 6.36 -2.83
CA LEU A 35 31.61 5.24 -2.20
C LEU A 35 32.16 4.26 -3.24
N GLU A 36 31.37 3.90 -4.25
CA GLU A 36 31.83 3.02 -5.33
C GLU A 36 33.05 3.59 -6.07
N LYS A 37 32.98 4.86 -6.47
CA LYS A 37 34.11 5.53 -7.14
C LYS A 37 35.35 5.55 -6.28
N ALA A 38 35.23 5.80 -4.97
CA ALA A 38 36.34 5.82 -4.06
C ALA A 38 36.95 4.40 -3.88
N MET A 39 36.12 3.37 -3.83
CA MET A 39 36.57 1.97 -3.77
C MET A 39 37.31 1.55 -5.06
N LEU A 40 36.76 1.91 -6.22
CA LEU A 40 37.40 1.63 -7.53
C LEU A 40 38.73 2.36 -7.70
N ALA A 41 38.91 3.51 -7.06
CA ALA A 41 40.18 4.24 -7.02
C ALA A 41 41.20 3.71 -5.97
N GLU A 42 40.85 2.58 -5.31
CA GLU A 42 41.68 1.95 -4.26
C GLU A 42 42.03 2.88 -3.09
N LEU A 43 41.15 3.84 -2.77
CA LEU A 43 41.35 4.76 -1.66
C LEU A 43 41.15 4.02 -0.31
N ASP A 44 41.93 4.41 0.69
CA ASP A 44 41.75 3.93 2.09
C ASP A 44 40.51 4.63 2.67
N ILE A 45 39.35 3.99 2.53
CA ILE A 45 38.07 4.53 2.99
C ILE A 45 37.81 4.14 4.43
N LYS A 46 37.48 5.13 5.27
CA LYS A 46 37.02 4.92 6.64
C LYS A 46 35.63 5.50 6.76
N LEU A 47 34.69 4.68 7.26
CA LEU A 47 33.33 5.08 7.55
C LEU A 47 33.12 5.10 9.06
N GLU A 48 32.48 6.16 9.56
CA GLU A 48 31.98 6.24 10.92
C GLU A 48 30.46 6.21 10.88
N LEU A 49 29.86 5.26 11.59
CA LEU A 49 28.42 5.12 11.70
C LEU A 49 27.99 5.32 13.15
N THR A 50 27.31 6.41 13.43
CA THR A 50 26.73 6.71 14.75
C THR A 50 25.25 6.46 14.72
N MET A 51 24.77 5.55 15.57
CA MET A 51 23.37 5.13 15.61
C MET A 51 22.83 5.19 17.04
N HIS A 52 21.58 5.69 17.19
CA HIS A 52 20.87 5.76 18.46
C HIS A 52 19.51 5.03 18.39
N CYS A 53 19.45 3.96 17.59
CA CYS A 53 18.23 3.18 17.37
C CYS A 53 17.81 2.44 18.65
N GLN A 54 16.52 2.44 18.92
CA GLN A 54 15.93 1.65 20.01
C GLN A 54 14.54 1.18 19.62
N THR A 55 14.19 -0.04 20.03
CA THR A 55 12.83 -0.54 19.88
C THR A 55 12.01 -0.07 21.10
N LEU A 56 10.99 0.72 20.84
CA LEU A 56 10.07 1.19 21.87
C LEU A 56 8.95 0.16 22.12
N PRO A 57 8.29 0.20 23.31
CA PRO A 57 7.12 -0.63 23.55
C PRO A 57 6.00 -0.34 22.56
N ASP A 58 5.25 -1.38 22.20
CA ASP A 58 4.05 -1.24 21.37
C ASP A 58 3.03 -0.27 22.01
N VAL A 59 2.44 0.57 21.18
CA VAL A 59 1.34 1.46 21.56
C VAL A 59 0.05 1.05 20.89
N LYS A 60 -1.08 1.29 21.56
CA LYS A 60 -2.38 0.97 21.00
C LYS A 60 -2.76 1.97 19.91
N SER A 61 -3.15 1.48 18.74
CA SER A 61 -3.69 2.27 17.66
C SER A 61 -4.97 1.63 17.09
N TYR A 62 -5.53 2.17 16.00
CA TYR A 62 -6.84 1.78 15.49
C TYR A 62 -6.89 1.87 13.96
N ASN A 63 -7.56 0.91 13.33
CA ASN A 63 -8.07 1.10 11.98
C ASN A 63 -9.25 2.07 12.01
N VAL A 64 -9.45 2.81 10.92
CA VAL A 64 -10.63 3.67 10.74
C VAL A 64 -11.55 3.05 9.69
N ILE A 65 -12.84 2.96 10.00
CA ILE A 65 -13.80 2.27 9.14
C ILE A 65 -14.99 3.19 8.87
N GLY A 66 -15.39 3.28 7.59
CA GLY A 66 -16.61 3.94 7.14
C GLY A 66 -17.43 3.04 6.21
N GLU A 67 -18.76 3.15 6.23
CA GLU A 67 -19.62 2.26 5.47
C GLU A 67 -20.78 2.97 4.77
N ILE A 68 -21.22 2.39 3.64
CA ILE A 68 -22.56 2.55 3.07
C ILE A 68 -23.21 1.17 3.15
N THR A 69 -24.14 1.00 4.08
CA THR A 69 -24.80 -0.29 4.34
C THR A 69 -25.59 -0.77 3.13
N GLY A 70 -25.43 -2.04 2.78
CA GLY A 70 -26.16 -2.69 1.70
C GLY A 70 -27.65 -2.87 2.02
N ASN A 71 -28.48 -2.74 1.00
CA ASN A 71 -29.94 -2.84 1.17
C ASN A 71 -30.53 -4.24 0.96
N GLU A 72 -29.79 -5.15 0.31
CA GLU A 72 -30.20 -6.54 0.07
C GLU A 72 -29.37 -7.54 0.90
N HIS A 73 -28.06 -7.33 0.95
CA HIS A 73 -27.09 -8.21 1.62
C HIS A 73 -26.17 -7.39 2.52
N PRO A 74 -26.64 -6.87 3.66
CA PRO A 74 -25.82 -6.00 4.52
C PRO A 74 -24.64 -6.72 5.20
N ASP A 75 -24.65 -8.05 5.25
CA ASP A 75 -23.57 -8.92 5.78
C ASP A 75 -22.53 -9.33 4.72
N HIS A 76 -22.72 -8.89 3.48
CA HIS A 76 -21.75 -9.07 2.39
C HIS A 76 -21.02 -7.76 2.13
N TYR A 77 -19.69 -7.82 2.09
CA TYR A 77 -18.84 -6.63 2.03
C TYR A 77 -18.01 -6.58 0.74
N VAL A 78 -17.98 -5.41 0.15
CA VAL A 78 -16.93 -4.99 -0.78
C VAL A 78 -16.15 -3.90 -0.08
N ILE A 79 -14.86 -4.12 0.14
CA ILE A 79 -14.01 -3.13 0.81
C ILE A 79 -13.08 -2.44 -0.16
N VAL A 80 -12.75 -1.21 0.15
CA VAL A 80 -11.66 -0.44 -0.44
C VAL A 80 -10.82 0.12 0.70
N GLY A 81 -9.50 0.19 0.52
CA GLY A 81 -8.63 0.66 1.60
C GLY A 81 -7.22 0.95 1.17
N GLY A 82 -6.46 1.39 2.12
CA GLY A 82 -5.06 1.67 2.16
C GLY A 82 -4.63 1.86 3.60
N HIS A 83 -3.38 2.25 3.89
CA HIS A 83 -2.90 2.35 5.25
C HIS A 83 -2.71 3.79 5.75
N LEU A 84 -2.84 3.97 7.06
CA LEU A 84 -2.80 5.28 7.73
C LEU A 84 -1.41 5.69 8.21
N ASP A 85 -0.56 4.71 8.49
CA ASP A 85 0.80 4.96 8.91
C ASP A 85 1.70 5.22 7.70
N SER A 86 2.82 5.87 7.95
CA SER A 86 3.86 6.16 6.97
C SER A 86 5.21 6.24 7.66
N TRP A 87 6.29 6.24 6.90
CA TRP A 87 7.61 6.52 7.42
C TRP A 87 7.76 7.99 7.81
N ASP A 88 8.32 8.25 8.97
CA ASP A 88 8.42 9.59 9.60
C ASP A 88 9.43 10.54 8.95
N ILE A 89 10.18 10.09 7.96
CA ILE A 89 11.11 10.93 7.20
C ILE A 89 10.42 11.76 6.11
N GLY A 90 9.21 11.39 5.68
CA GLY A 90 8.37 12.07 4.69
C GLY A 90 7.01 12.43 5.28
N GLU A 91 6.06 12.78 4.42
CA GLU A 91 4.67 13.06 4.80
C GLU A 91 3.73 11.88 4.50
N GLY A 92 4.22 10.84 3.80
CA GLY A 92 3.41 9.71 3.37
C GLY A 92 2.33 10.09 2.36
N ALA A 93 2.64 11.03 1.45
CA ALA A 93 1.64 11.53 0.51
C ALA A 93 1.27 10.53 -0.57
N HIS A 94 2.26 9.75 -1.05
CA HIS A 94 2.06 8.64 -1.98
C HIS A 94 1.92 7.30 -1.25
N ASP A 95 2.58 7.14 -0.12
CA ASP A 95 2.67 5.90 0.66
C ASP A 95 2.18 6.14 2.10
N ASP A 96 0.84 6.10 2.43
CA ASP A 96 -0.24 5.78 1.50
C ASP A 96 -1.38 6.83 1.57
N GLY A 97 -1.06 8.11 1.76
CA GLY A 97 -2.05 9.20 1.79
C GLY A 97 -2.94 9.21 0.54
N ALA A 98 -2.36 8.97 -0.63
CA ALA A 98 -3.10 8.90 -1.90
C ALA A 98 -4.13 7.75 -1.90
N GLY A 99 -3.76 6.55 -1.46
CA GLY A 99 -4.67 5.41 -1.42
C GLY A 99 -5.81 5.58 -0.43
N ILE A 100 -5.53 6.22 0.71
CA ILE A 100 -6.57 6.64 1.66
C ILE A 100 -7.59 7.56 0.99
N VAL A 101 -7.12 8.61 0.31
CA VAL A 101 -8.00 9.59 -0.37
C VAL A 101 -8.80 8.92 -1.48
N HIS A 102 -8.19 8.07 -2.30
CA HIS A 102 -8.88 7.29 -3.33
C HIS A 102 -10.02 6.47 -2.73
N SER A 103 -9.75 5.78 -1.64
CA SER A 103 -10.70 4.89 -0.98
C SER A 103 -11.88 5.63 -0.35
N ILE A 104 -11.62 6.74 0.33
CA ILE A 104 -12.67 7.61 0.91
C ILE A 104 -13.50 8.25 -0.20
N GLU A 105 -12.85 8.79 -1.24
CA GLU A 105 -13.51 9.51 -2.33
C GLU A 105 -14.42 8.58 -3.16
N ALA A 106 -14.04 7.32 -3.33
CA ALA A 106 -14.89 6.33 -3.98
C ALA A 106 -16.24 6.19 -3.26
N LEU A 107 -16.25 6.04 -1.93
CA LEU A 107 -17.49 5.95 -1.17
C LEU A 107 -18.23 7.29 -1.12
N ARG A 108 -17.49 8.40 -0.97
CA ARG A 108 -18.08 9.74 -0.97
C ARG A 108 -18.82 10.03 -2.26
N THR A 109 -18.21 9.70 -3.40
CA THR A 109 -18.82 9.88 -4.73
C THR A 109 -20.08 9.03 -4.90
N LEU A 110 -20.02 7.75 -4.56
CA LEU A 110 -21.19 6.86 -4.63
C LEU A 110 -22.33 7.36 -3.75
N LYS A 111 -22.02 7.85 -2.55
CA LYS A 111 -23.02 8.45 -1.66
C LYS A 111 -23.61 9.74 -2.24
N ALA A 112 -22.77 10.60 -2.84
CA ALA A 112 -23.21 11.88 -3.41
C ALA A 112 -24.18 11.71 -4.60
N VAL A 113 -23.96 10.68 -5.41
CA VAL A 113 -24.91 10.36 -6.53
C VAL A 113 -26.12 9.55 -6.08
N GLY A 114 -26.26 9.30 -4.78
CA GLY A 114 -27.40 8.59 -4.22
C GLY A 114 -27.43 7.09 -4.52
N TYR A 115 -26.27 6.50 -4.83
CA TYR A 115 -26.17 5.06 -5.10
C TYR A 115 -26.63 4.22 -3.91
N LYS A 116 -27.45 3.22 -4.18
CA LYS A 116 -27.97 2.28 -3.18
C LYS A 116 -27.34 0.91 -3.40
N PRO A 117 -26.25 0.57 -2.70
CA PRO A 117 -25.57 -0.69 -2.91
C PRO A 117 -26.41 -1.87 -2.42
N LYS A 118 -26.34 -3.00 -3.11
CA LYS A 118 -26.93 -4.27 -2.65
C LYS A 118 -26.15 -4.85 -1.48
N ASN A 119 -24.83 -4.83 -1.57
CA ASN A 119 -23.90 -5.27 -0.54
C ASN A 119 -23.34 -4.04 0.18
N THR A 120 -22.86 -4.20 1.40
CA THR A 120 -22.19 -3.12 2.14
C THR A 120 -20.88 -2.75 1.45
N LEU A 121 -20.73 -1.46 1.16
CA LEU A 121 -19.46 -0.89 0.73
C LEU A 121 -18.76 -0.31 1.94
N ARG A 122 -17.53 -0.72 2.18
CA ARG A 122 -16.75 -0.33 3.36
C ARG A 122 -15.40 0.22 2.94
N VAL A 123 -15.04 1.39 3.46
CA VAL A 123 -13.67 1.86 3.47
C VAL A 123 -13.01 1.38 4.75
N VAL A 124 -11.79 0.85 4.64
CA VAL A 124 -10.96 0.46 5.78
C VAL A 124 -9.60 1.13 5.60
N LEU A 125 -9.25 1.99 6.56
CA LEU A 125 -7.96 2.63 6.64
C LEU A 125 -7.16 1.85 7.68
N PHE A 126 -6.21 1.08 7.22
CA PHE A 126 -5.44 0.15 8.04
C PHE A 126 -4.33 0.87 8.81
N MET A 127 -3.92 0.32 9.93
CA MET A 127 -2.84 0.87 10.75
C MET A 127 -1.71 -0.14 10.87
N ASN A 128 -0.47 0.36 10.82
CA ASN A 128 0.74 -0.42 11.00
C ASN A 128 1.06 -1.36 9.82
N GLU A 129 0.79 -0.93 8.59
CA GLU A 129 1.23 -1.65 7.39
C GLU A 129 2.75 -1.75 7.36
N GLU A 130 3.42 -0.62 7.46
CA GLU A 130 4.87 -0.41 7.36
C GLU A 130 5.68 -1.27 8.34
N ASN A 131 5.13 -1.57 9.50
CA ASN A 131 5.82 -2.29 10.57
C ASN A 131 5.15 -3.62 10.94
N GLY A 132 4.47 -4.27 10.00
CA GLY A 132 4.02 -5.65 10.13
C GLY A 132 2.53 -5.91 9.97
N ALA A 133 1.77 -4.98 9.39
CA ALA A 133 0.35 -5.13 9.01
C ALA A 133 -0.56 -5.62 10.15
N LYS A 134 -0.31 -5.16 11.38
CA LYS A 134 -1.08 -5.61 12.56
C LYS A 134 -2.56 -5.20 12.48
N GLY A 135 -2.84 -4.03 11.89
CA GLY A 135 -4.20 -3.55 11.66
C GLY A 135 -4.98 -4.43 10.71
N ALA A 136 -4.35 -4.84 9.60
CA ALA A 136 -4.93 -5.75 8.61
C ALA A 136 -5.22 -7.14 9.20
N GLN A 137 -4.27 -7.69 9.95
CA GLN A 137 -4.44 -8.97 10.64
C GLN A 137 -5.61 -8.90 11.63
N LYS A 138 -5.66 -7.83 12.44
CA LYS A 138 -6.72 -7.64 13.42
C LYS A 138 -8.09 -7.47 12.77
N TYR A 139 -8.16 -6.73 11.67
CA TYR A 139 -9.39 -6.60 10.88
C TYR A 139 -9.89 -7.97 10.39
N ALA A 140 -9.01 -8.78 9.80
CA ALA A 140 -9.38 -10.12 9.31
C ALA A 140 -9.83 -11.07 10.44
N GLU A 141 -9.18 -11.03 11.61
CA GLU A 141 -9.60 -11.79 12.80
C GLU A 141 -11.01 -11.40 13.25
N GLU A 142 -11.29 -10.11 13.36
CA GLU A 142 -12.60 -9.61 13.77
C GLU A 142 -13.69 -9.92 12.73
N ALA A 143 -13.41 -9.73 11.46
CA ALA A 143 -14.30 -10.09 10.37
C ALA A 143 -14.68 -11.58 10.41
N LYS A 144 -13.70 -12.43 10.62
CA LYS A 144 -13.92 -13.88 10.81
C LYS A 144 -14.78 -14.17 12.04
N SER A 145 -14.51 -13.51 13.17
CA SER A 145 -15.27 -13.72 14.41
C SER A 145 -16.74 -13.29 14.28
N LYS A 146 -17.02 -12.28 13.46
CA LYS A 146 -18.36 -11.77 13.15
C LYS A 146 -19.04 -12.51 11.99
N ASN A 147 -18.37 -13.50 11.37
CA ASN A 147 -18.81 -14.20 10.17
C ASN A 147 -19.12 -13.25 8.99
N GLU A 148 -18.40 -12.15 8.85
CA GLU A 148 -18.52 -11.22 7.74
C GLU A 148 -18.10 -11.89 6.42
N LYS A 149 -18.84 -11.63 5.34
CA LYS A 149 -18.59 -12.23 4.03
C LYS A 149 -18.00 -11.18 3.09
N HIS A 150 -16.69 -11.18 2.95
CA HIS A 150 -16.02 -10.33 1.98
C HIS A 150 -16.10 -10.93 0.58
N ILE A 151 -16.73 -10.20 -0.35
CA ILE A 151 -16.85 -10.58 -1.76
C ILE A 151 -15.62 -10.15 -2.52
N ALA A 152 -15.21 -8.90 -2.31
CA ALA A 152 -14.01 -8.31 -2.89
C ALA A 152 -13.35 -7.37 -1.88
N ALA A 153 -12.04 -7.23 -2.01
CA ALA A 153 -11.23 -6.26 -1.28
C ALA A 153 -10.29 -5.59 -2.28
N ILE A 154 -10.30 -4.27 -2.30
CA ILE A 154 -9.50 -3.45 -3.19
C ILE A 154 -8.54 -2.65 -2.34
N GLU A 155 -7.25 -2.67 -2.67
CA GLU A 155 -6.22 -1.87 -2.01
C GLU A 155 -5.59 -0.90 -3.02
N SER A 156 -5.41 0.33 -2.59
CA SER A 156 -4.69 1.36 -3.31
C SER A 156 -3.49 1.77 -2.48
N ASP A 157 -2.31 1.28 -2.85
CA ASP A 157 -1.05 1.45 -2.12
C ASP A 157 0.12 1.39 -3.11
N ARG A 158 0.11 2.32 -4.06
CA ARG A 158 1.17 2.49 -5.08
C ARG A 158 1.28 3.93 -5.56
N GLY A 159 0.86 4.86 -4.73
CA GLY A 159 0.94 6.29 -4.98
C GLY A 159 -0.20 6.88 -5.80
N GLY A 160 -0.25 8.20 -5.78
CA GLY A 160 -1.24 9.03 -6.47
C GLY A 160 -0.83 9.39 -7.89
N PHE A 161 -0.63 8.39 -8.75
CA PHE A 161 -0.25 8.57 -10.15
C PHE A 161 -1.42 8.21 -11.08
N THR A 162 -1.24 8.50 -12.37
CA THR A 162 -2.23 8.19 -13.42
C THR A 162 -2.66 6.73 -13.33
N PRO A 163 -3.97 6.42 -13.26
CA PRO A 163 -4.48 5.06 -13.27
C PRO A 163 -4.01 4.28 -14.50
N ARG A 164 -3.66 2.99 -14.33
CA ARG A 164 -3.27 2.11 -15.44
C ARG A 164 -4.05 0.79 -15.46
N GLY A 165 -4.47 0.28 -14.31
CA GLY A 165 -5.19 -0.99 -14.27
C GLY A 165 -5.36 -1.55 -12.88
N PHE A 166 -5.55 -2.88 -12.86
CA PHE A 166 -5.69 -3.63 -11.62
C PHE A 166 -4.90 -4.94 -11.67
N SER A 167 -4.38 -5.34 -10.51
CA SER A 167 -3.89 -6.70 -10.29
C SER A 167 -4.87 -7.49 -9.45
N ILE A 168 -5.04 -8.78 -9.72
CA ILE A 168 -5.94 -9.64 -8.95
C ILE A 168 -5.23 -10.88 -8.40
N SER A 169 -5.40 -11.12 -7.10
CA SER A 169 -5.10 -12.39 -6.44
C SER A 169 -6.42 -13.07 -6.09
N GLY A 170 -6.85 -13.99 -6.93
CA GLY A 170 -8.13 -14.66 -6.83
C GLY A 170 -8.18 -15.96 -7.61
N THR A 171 -9.36 -16.54 -7.72
CA THR A 171 -9.62 -17.71 -8.56
C THR A 171 -9.70 -17.33 -10.03
N GLU A 172 -9.53 -18.31 -10.93
CA GLU A 172 -9.70 -18.11 -12.39
C GLU A 172 -11.06 -17.52 -12.75
N LYS A 173 -12.10 -17.94 -12.04
CA LYS A 173 -13.45 -17.41 -12.22
C LYS A 173 -13.54 -15.92 -11.89
N GLN A 174 -12.95 -15.50 -10.76
CA GLN A 174 -12.92 -14.10 -10.36
C GLN A 174 -12.12 -13.24 -11.33
N PHE A 175 -10.97 -13.74 -11.80
CA PHE A 175 -10.17 -13.07 -12.81
C PHE A 175 -11.00 -12.81 -14.08
N LYS A 176 -11.63 -13.85 -14.63
CA LYS A 176 -12.49 -13.73 -15.82
C LYS A 176 -13.66 -12.76 -15.65
N GLN A 177 -14.23 -12.69 -14.45
CA GLN A 177 -15.28 -11.72 -14.15
C GLN A 177 -14.79 -10.27 -14.18
N LEU A 178 -13.55 -10.01 -13.76
CA LEU A 178 -12.95 -8.68 -13.88
C LEU A 178 -12.57 -8.36 -15.33
N GLU A 179 -12.04 -9.33 -16.07
CA GLU A 179 -11.72 -9.15 -17.51
C GLU A 179 -12.93 -8.66 -18.33
N GLU A 180 -14.15 -9.08 -17.98
CA GLU A 180 -15.38 -8.62 -18.63
C GLU A 180 -15.57 -7.10 -18.54
N TRP A 181 -14.91 -6.45 -17.58
CA TRP A 181 -14.98 -4.99 -17.38
C TRP A 181 -13.93 -4.20 -18.15
N GLU A 182 -12.96 -4.85 -18.78
CA GLU A 182 -11.86 -4.17 -19.51
C GLU A 182 -12.39 -3.11 -20.47
N ASN A 183 -13.39 -3.46 -21.29
CA ASN A 183 -13.97 -2.52 -22.25
C ASN A 183 -14.57 -1.26 -21.60
N ILE A 184 -15.08 -1.36 -20.36
CA ILE A 184 -15.61 -0.23 -19.60
C ILE A 184 -14.45 0.56 -19.03
N LEU A 185 -13.46 -0.11 -18.47
CA LEU A 185 -12.30 0.49 -17.78
C LEU A 185 -11.39 1.25 -18.76
N MET A 186 -11.27 0.78 -20.00
CA MET A 186 -10.52 1.46 -21.07
C MET A 186 -11.02 2.90 -21.36
N HIS A 187 -12.30 3.19 -21.10
CA HIS A 187 -12.83 4.56 -21.21
C HIS A 187 -12.30 5.52 -20.13
N TYR A 188 -11.64 4.98 -19.11
CA TYR A 188 -11.03 5.70 -17.99
C TYR A 188 -9.50 5.56 -17.98
N ASP A 189 -8.88 5.25 -19.13
CA ASP A 189 -7.44 5.03 -19.29
C ASP A 189 -6.87 3.87 -18.45
N LEU A 190 -7.72 2.92 -18.04
CA LEU A 190 -7.31 1.69 -17.39
C LEU A 190 -7.02 0.63 -18.45
N GLU A 191 -5.75 0.31 -18.64
CA GLU A 191 -5.23 -0.41 -19.80
C GLU A 191 -5.18 -1.92 -19.60
N TYR A 192 -5.19 -2.41 -18.34
CA TYR A 192 -5.00 -3.81 -18.05
C TYR A 192 -5.65 -4.31 -16.76
N ILE A 193 -6.00 -5.60 -16.79
CA ILE A 193 -6.29 -6.41 -15.59
C ILE A 193 -5.34 -7.61 -15.64
N VAL A 194 -4.50 -7.79 -14.63
CA VAL A 194 -3.50 -8.86 -14.59
C VAL A 194 -3.60 -9.70 -13.31
N LYS A 195 -3.19 -10.97 -13.42
CA LYS A 195 -3.01 -11.79 -12.21
C LYS A 195 -1.74 -11.36 -11.48
N GLY A 196 -1.84 -11.14 -10.18
CA GLY A 196 -0.69 -10.70 -9.40
C GLY A 196 -1.00 -10.49 -7.93
N PHE A 197 -0.04 -9.94 -7.23
CA PHE A 197 -0.20 -9.51 -5.84
C PHE A 197 -1.15 -8.30 -5.79
N ALA A 198 -2.09 -8.33 -4.85
CA ALA A 198 -3.15 -7.33 -4.77
C ALA A 198 -2.88 -6.25 -3.71
N GLY A 199 -2.25 -6.60 -2.59
CA GLY A 199 -1.92 -5.67 -1.52
C GLY A 199 -1.62 -6.40 -0.22
N VAL A 200 -0.94 -5.71 0.69
CA VAL A 200 -0.51 -6.24 1.99
C VAL A 200 -1.67 -6.28 2.97
N ASP A 201 -2.44 -5.20 3.04
CA ASP A 201 -3.50 -5.03 4.03
C ASP A 201 -4.72 -5.91 3.77
N ILE A 202 -5.01 -6.20 2.51
CA ILE A 202 -6.11 -7.11 2.15
C ILE A 202 -5.68 -8.58 2.10
N ALA A 203 -4.38 -8.88 2.08
CA ALA A 203 -3.89 -10.26 2.01
C ALA A 203 -4.43 -11.19 3.10
N PRO A 204 -4.61 -10.76 4.37
CA PRO A 204 -5.19 -11.61 5.42
C PRO A 204 -6.64 -12.06 5.15
N LEU A 205 -7.36 -11.41 4.23
CA LEU A 205 -8.72 -11.80 3.82
C LEU A 205 -8.75 -12.94 2.79
N LYS A 206 -7.58 -13.44 2.38
CA LYS A 206 -7.48 -14.54 1.41
C LYS A 206 -8.10 -15.83 1.93
N ASN A 207 -9.19 -16.26 1.31
CA ASN A 207 -9.94 -17.46 1.72
C ASN A 207 -10.47 -18.27 0.51
N GLY A 208 -10.05 -17.96 -0.71
CA GLY A 208 -10.51 -18.56 -1.96
C GLY A 208 -11.90 -18.11 -2.42
N LYS A 209 -12.60 -17.27 -1.66
CA LYS A 209 -13.91 -16.71 -2.01
C LYS A 209 -13.87 -15.22 -2.23
N THR A 210 -13.03 -14.50 -1.49
CA THR A 210 -12.80 -13.06 -1.62
C THR A 210 -11.87 -12.81 -2.82
N ALA A 211 -12.28 -11.95 -3.75
CA ALA A 211 -11.39 -11.43 -4.79
C ALA A 211 -10.53 -10.32 -4.18
N LEU A 212 -9.22 -10.49 -4.17
CA LEU A 212 -8.28 -9.46 -3.73
C LEU A 212 -7.77 -8.72 -4.95
N ILE A 213 -7.90 -7.40 -4.95
CA ILE A 213 -7.65 -6.54 -6.11
C ILE A 213 -6.73 -5.41 -5.69
N GLY A 214 -5.61 -5.24 -6.38
CA GLY A 214 -4.70 -4.11 -6.20
C GLY A 214 -4.93 -3.07 -7.29
N PHE A 215 -5.14 -1.83 -6.90
CA PHE A 215 -5.12 -0.73 -7.85
C PHE A 215 -3.69 -0.50 -8.35
N ALA A 216 -3.53 -0.33 -9.65
CA ALA A 216 -2.23 -0.19 -10.28
C ALA A 216 -2.16 1.12 -11.09
N PRO A 217 -1.62 2.19 -10.49
CA PRO A 217 -1.29 3.41 -11.20
C PRO A 217 0.02 3.27 -11.99
N ASP A 218 0.42 4.33 -12.69
CA ASP A 218 1.72 4.44 -13.34
C ASP A 218 2.82 4.52 -12.27
N SER A 219 3.50 3.42 -12.04
CA SER A 219 4.47 3.27 -10.95
C SER A 219 5.91 3.64 -11.34
N GLN A 220 6.15 4.23 -12.51
CA GLN A 220 7.52 4.51 -12.97
C GLN A 220 8.30 5.40 -12.01
N ARG A 221 7.61 6.33 -11.33
CA ARG A 221 8.23 7.27 -10.37
C ARG A 221 7.95 6.92 -8.91
N TYR A 222 7.20 5.88 -8.62
CA TYR A 222 6.85 5.53 -7.24
C TYR A 222 8.09 5.34 -6.35
N PHE A 223 9.07 4.60 -6.85
CA PHE A 223 10.33 4.36 -6.13
C PHE A 223 11.30 5.55 -6.11
N ASP A 224 10.94 6.70 -6.68
CA ASP A 224 11.67 7.94 -6.45
C ASP A 224 11.25 8.60 -5.14
N LEU A 225 10.07 8.23 -4.62
CA LEU A 225 9.40 8.85 -3.47
C LEU A 225 9.23 7.89 -2.29
N HIS A 226 8.85 6.65 -2.58
CA HIS A 226 8.53 5.58 -1.63
C HIS A 226 9.59 5.45 -0.52
N HIS A 227 9.16 5.55 0.73
CA HIS A 227 9.99 5.44 1.93
C HIS A 227 11.14 6.46 2.02
N SER A 228 10.98 7.65 1.46
CA SER A 228 11.99 8.71 1.48
C SER A 228 11.42 10.06 1.93
N GLU A 229 12.31 11.01 2.23
CA GLU A 229 11.93 12.39 2.54
C GLU A 229 11.26 13.12 1.36
N ASN A 230 11.32 12.54 0.16
CA ASN A 230 10.70 13.06 -1.05
C ASN A 230 9.20 12.71 -1.14
N ASP A 231 8.67 11.85 -0.27
CA ASP A 231 7.25 11.53 -0.24
C ASP A 231 6.45 12.61 0.49
N VAL A 232 6.25 13.71 -0.21
CA VAL A 232 5.57 14.93 0.27
C VAL A 232 4.42 15.31 -0.65
N PHE A 233 3.50 16.12 -0.14
CA PHE A 233 2.28 16.50 -0.86
C PHE A 233 2.56 17.20 -2.21
N GLU A 234 3.61 18.00 -2.29
CA GLU A 234 4.00 18.72 -3.51
C GLU A 234 4.40 17.79 -4.68
N MET A 235 4.70 16.52 -4.37
CA MET A 235 5.03 15.51 -5.38
C MET A 235 3.80 14.81 -5.94
N VAL A 236 2.62 14.99 -5.34
CA VAL A 236 1.36 14.43 -5.84
C VAL A 236 0.92 15.23 -7.07
N HIS A 237 0.68 14.54 -8.17
CA HIS A 237 0.28 15.16 -9.42
C HIS A 237 -1.24 15.42 -9.42
N GLU A 238 -1.66 16.55 -10.01
CA GLU A 238 -3.07 16.96 -10.07
C GLU A 238 -3.97 16.10 -10.99
N ARG A 239 -3.41 15.10 -11.67
CA ARG A 239 -4.15 14.26 -12.66
C ARG A 239 -4.38 12.86 -12.15
#